data_1820cbc166676c36870dfab5da4bf3b4
#
_entry.id   1820cbc166676c36870dfab5da4bf3b4
#
_cell.length_a   1.000
_cell.length_b   1.000
_cell.length_c   1.000
_cell.angle_alpha   90.00
_cell.angle_beta   90.00
_cell.angle_gamma   90.00
#
_symmetry.space_group_name_H-M   'P 1'
#
loop_
_entity.id
_entity.type
_entity.pdbx_description
1 polymer ?
#
loop_
_entity_poly.entity_id
_entity_poly.type
_entity_poly.pdbx_seq_one_letter_code
_entity_poly.pdbx_strand_id
1 'polypeptide(L)'
;MYTEDKYGNREEQTCDGKNKLDMPLAVLVNENSASASEIFAGAVQDHGVGTIVGTTTYGKGVVQELRQLSDGSAVKLTVSNYYTPNGNSINKVGIKPDVEVKLASVLLNKDEITHEEDNQLQKALNVIEN
;
A
#
# COMPACT_ATOMS: atom_id res chain seq x y z
N MET A 1 10.32 -5.87 3.42
CA MET A 1 10.12 -5.54 2.00
C MET A 1 11.40 -5.71 1.23
N TYR A 2 11.30 -6.09 -0.03
CA TYR A 2 12.47 -6.10 -0.91
C TYR A 2 12.09 -5.68 -2.33
N THR A 3 13.11 -5.25 -3.07
CA THR A 3 13.02 -5.08 -4.52
C THR A 3 13.81 -6.18 -5.22
N GLU A 4 13.39 -6.56 -6.42
CA GLU A 4 14.10 -7.52 -7.25
C GLU A 4 14.18 -7.00 -8.67
N ASP A 5 15.39 -7.00 -9.24
CA ASP A 5 15.63 -6.62 -10.63
C ASP A 5 15.39 -7.80 -11.60
N LYS A 6 15.51 -7.55 -12.90
CA LYS A 6 15.34 -8.56 -13.96
C LYS A 6 16.39 -9.69 -13.94
N TYR A 7 17.46 -9.54 -13.17
CA TYR A 7 18.53 -10.54 -13.04
C TYR A 7 18.38 -11.36 -11.73
N GLY A 8 17.35 -11.06 -10.89
CA GLY A 8 17.12 -11.72 -9.62
C GLY A 8 17.94 -11.14 -8.46
N ASN A 9 18.61 -9.99 -8.65
CA ASN A 9 19.28 -9.30 -7.54
C ASN A 9 18.24 -8.67 -6.64
N ARG A 10 18.34 -8.95 -5.32
CA ARG A 10 17.43 -8.45 -4.30
C ARG A 10 18.09 -7.41 -3.43
N GLU A 11 17.33 -6.37 -3.10
CA GLU A 11 17.70 -5.36 -2.13
C GLU A 11 16.60 -5.31 -1.06
N GLU A 12 16.97 -5.66 0.18
CA GLU A 12 16.04 -5.70 1.31
C GLU A 12 16.06 -4.38 2.07
N GLN A 13 14.86 -3.95 2.48
CA GLN A 13 14.65 -2.80 3.36
C GLN A 13 13.98 -3.29 4.64
N THR A 14 14.70 -3.20 5.75
CA THR A 14 14.24 -3.60 7.09
C THR A 14 14.26 -2.41 8.03
N CYS A 15 13.34 -2.37 9.00
CA CYS A 15 13.40 -1.41 10.09
C CYS A 15 14.31 -1.93 11.22
N ASP A 16 14.84 -1.02 12.02
CA ASP A 16 15.72 -1.35 13.15
C ASP A 16 14.97 -1.77 14.43
N GLY A 17 13.65 -1.71 14.42
CA GLY A 17 12.78 -2.13 15.52
C GLY A 17 12.81 -1.24 16.76
N LYS A 18 13.55 -0.11 16.75
CA LYS A 18 13.74 0.74 17.95
C LYS A 18 12.48 1.50 18.36
N ASN A 19 11.60 1.82 17.40
CA ASN A 19 10.38 2.60 17.62
C ASN A 19 9.16 1.74 17.23
N LYS A 20 8.90 0.71 18.03
CA LYS A 20 7.76 -0.17 17.83
C LYS A 20 6.46 0.57 18.18
N LEU A 21 5.49 0.52 17.28
CA LEU A 21 4.12 0.94 17.59
C LEU A 21 3.47 -0.14 18.46
N ASP A 22 3.02 0.25 19.66
CA ASP A 22 2.37 -0.65 20.62
C ASP A 22 0.93 -0.20 20.86
N MET A 23 0.15 -0.17 19.76
CA MET A 23 -1.27 0.15 19.78
C MET A 23 -1.97 -0.56 18.62
N PRO A 24 -3.29 -0.82 18.71
CA PRO A 24 -4.06 -1.34 17.61
C PRO A 24 -3.95 -0.43 16.38
N LEU A 25 -3.81 -1.02 15.20
CA LEU A 25 -3.64 -0.32 13.94
C LEU A 25 -4.61 -0.84 12.89
N ALA A 26 -5.38 0.06 12.29
CA ALA A 26 -6.10 -0.19 11.05
C ALA A 26 -5.62 0.76 9.96
N VAL A 27 -5.43 0.24 8.76
CA VAL A 27 -4.98 1.02 7.59
C VAL A 27 -6.08 1.04 6.55
N LEU A 28 -6.61 2.23 6.27
CA LEU A 28 -7.61 2.43 5.23
C LEU A 28 -6.93 2.52 3.86
N VAL A 29 -7.42 1.72 2.92
CA VAL A 29 -6.91 1.69 1.54
C VAL A 29 -8.05 1.64 0.53
N ASN A 30 -7.77 2.13 -0.69
CA ASN A 30 -8.67 2.00 -1.82
C ASN A 30 -7.88 1.87 -3.13
N GLU A 31 -8.57 1.81 -4.26
CA GLU A 31 -8.01 1.67 -5.61
C GLU A 31 -7.08 2.83 -6.03
N ASN A 32 -7.06 3.93 -5.29
CA ASN A 32 -6.14 5.06 -5.50
C ASN A 32 -4.89 4.98 -4.62
N SER A 33 -4.88 4.06 -3.64
CA SER A 33 -3.70 3.80 -2.80
C SER A 33 -2.64 3.10 -3.65
N ALA A 34 -1.49 3.75 -3.84
CA ALA A 34 -0.47 3.27 -4.77
C ALA A 34 0.96 3.43 -4.22
N SER A 35 1.91 2.66 -4.77
CA SER A 35 3.36 2.79 -4.52
C SER A 35 3.71 2.69 -3.03
N ALA A 36 4.22 3.76 -2.40
CA ALA A 36 4.61 3.77 -0.98
C ALA A 36 3.46 3.35 -0.04
N SER A 37 2.21 3.70 -0.37
CA SER A 37 1.03 3.27 0.39
C SER A 37 0.86 1.75 0.36
N GLU A 38 1.14 1.12 -0.78
CA GLU A 38 1.06 -0.33 -0.94
C GLU A 38 2.21 -1.05 -0.24
N ILE A 39 3.40 -0.42 -0.27
CA ILE A 39 4.57 -0.89 0.47
C ILE A 39 4.26 -0.94 1.97
N PHE A 40 3.69 0.15 2.50
CA PHE A 40 3.30 0.24 3.91
C PHE A 40 2.20 -0.76 4.26
N ALA A 41 1.10 -0.77 3.51
CA ALA A 41 -0.03 -1.68 3.75
C ALA A 41 0.40 -3.15 3.70
N GLY A 42 1.20 -3.54 2.68
CA GLY A 42 1.70 -4.90 2.55
C GLY A 42 2.65 -5.30 3.68
N ALA A 43 3.49 -4.37 4.18
CA ALA A 43 4.34 -4.65 5.32
C ALA A 43 3.53 -4.82 6.63
N VAL A 44 2.52 -3.96 6.86
CA VAL A 44 1.61 -4.08 8.01
C VAL A 44 0.87 -5.40 7.99
N GLN A 45 0.31 -5.77 6.83
CA GLN A 45 -0.44 -7.01 6.64
C GLN A 45 0.43 -8.25 6.87
N ASP A 46 1.58 -8.34 6.19
CA ASP A 46 2.46 -9.52 6.23
C ASP A 46 3.07 -9.76 7.62
N HIS A 47 3.32 -8.69 8.38
CA HIS A 47 3.79 -8.80 9.77
C HIS A 47 2.67 -8.96 10.80
N GLY A 48 1.41 -8.86 10.40
CA GLY A 48 0.27 -8.99 11.31
C GLY A 48 0.23 -7.93 12.41
N VAL A 49 0.77 -6.73 12.12
CA VAL A 49 0.85 -5.63 13.11
C VAL A 49 -0.33 -4.66 13.01
N GLY A 50 -1.24 -4.90 12.06
CA GLY A 50 -2.45 -4.11 11.87
C GLY A 50 -3.37 -4.78 10.86
N THR A 51 -4.57 -4.24 10.70
CA THR A 51 -5.60 -4.74 9.78
C THR A 51 -5.78 -3.78 8.61
N ILE A 52 -5.77 -4.28 7.40
CA ILE A 52 -6.00 -3.49 6.19
C ILE A 52 -7.50 -3.50 5.89
N VAL A 53 -8.11 -2.31 5.82
CA VAL A 53 -9.56 -2.13 5.63
C VAL A 53 -9.82 -1.29 4.38
N GLY A 54 -10.78 -1.68 3.54
CA GLY A 54 -11.16 -0.90 2.36
C GLY A 54 -11.33 -1.73 1.10
N THR A 55 -10.73 -1.31 -0.01
CA THR A 55 -10.75 -2.04 -1.29
C THR A 55 -9.32 -2.33 -1.77
N THR A 56 -9.18 -3.26 -2.72
CA THR A 56 -7.88 -3.60 -3.30
C THR A 56 -7.19 -2.36 -3.85
N THR A 57 -5.91 -2.21 -3.55
CA THR A 57 -5.09 -1.06 -3.95
C THR A 57 -4.75 -1.06 -5.44
N TYR A 58 -4.10 -0.01 -5.92
CA TYR A 58 -3.85 0.25 -7.34
C TYR A 58 -2.98 -0.81 -8.03
N GLY A 59 -1.96 -1.34 -7.35
CA GLY A 59 -1.01 -2.29 -7.95
C GLY A 59 0.19 -1.64 -8.66
N LYS A 60 0.75 -0.56 -8.11
CA LYS A 60 1.98 0.07 -8.63
C LYS A 60 3.21 -0.46 -7.91
N GLY A 61 3.59 -1.70 -8.22
CA GLY A 61 4.70 -2.40 -7.59
C GLY A 61 6.01 -2.33 -8.36
N VAL A 62 6.39 -1.17 -8.94
CA VAL A 62 7.60 -1.02 -9.75
C VAL A 62 8.50 0.12 -9.27
N VAL A 63 9.81 -0.09 -9.34
CA VAL A 63 10.84 0.96 -9.20
C VAL A 63 11.15 1.50 -10.59
N GLN A 64 11.11 2.82 -10.73
CA GLN A 64 11.40 3.50 -11.99
C GLN A 64 12.49 4.54 -11.79
N GLU A 65 13.47 4.55 -12.71
CA GLU A 65 14.54 5.53 -12.78
C GLU A 65 14.39 6.44 -14.00
N LEU A 66 14.74 7.71 -13.81
CA LEU A 66 14.91 8.65 -14.91
C LEU A 66 16.40 8.66 -15.34
N ARG A 67 16.65 8.33 -16.60
CA ARG A 67 17.97 8.40 -17.20
C ARG A 67 18.01 9.56 -18.20
N GLN A 68 18.82 10.59 -17.91
CA GLN A 68 19.06 11.70 -18.82
C GLN A 68 19.90 11.25 -20.00
N LEU A 69 19.57 11.74 -21.19
CA LEU A 69 20.30 11.52 -22.43
C LEU A 69 21.15 12.76 -22.78
N SER A 70 22.12 12.58 -23.70
CA SER A 70 23.07 13.64 -24.06
C SER A 70 22.47 14.85 -24.77
N ASP A 71 21.25 14.71 -25.31
CA ASP A 71 20.49 15.78 -25.96
C ASP A 71 19.59 16.57 -24.99
N GLY A 72 19.64 16.25 -23.67
CA GLY A 72 18.80 16.88 -22.64
C GLY A 72 17.44 16.24 -22.44
N SER A 73 17.07 15.25 -23.25
CA SER A 73 15.87 14.43 -23.01
C SER A 73 16.11 13.39 -21.92
N ALA A 74 15.05 12.69 -21.49
CA ALA A 74 15.16 11.63 -20.48
C ALA A 74 14.28 10.44 -20.82
N VAL A 75 14.75 9.25 -20.41
CA VAL A 75 13.98 8.01 -20.50
C VAL A 75 13.61 7.54 -19.08
N LYS A 76 12.35 7.19 -18.88
CA LYS A 76 11.87 6.58 -17.64
C LYS A 76 11.83 5.06 -17.80
N LEU A 77 12.64 4.36 -17.03
CA LEU A 77 12.83 2.91 -17.12
C LEU A 77 12.35 2.24 -15.83
N THR A 78 11.62 1.14 -15.96
CA THR A 78 11.38 0.22 -14.85
C THR A 78 12.63 -0.64 -14.64
N VAL A 79 13.20 -0.59 -13.44
CA VAL A 79 14.45 -1.28 -13.10
C VAL A 79 14.26 -2.46 -12.15
N SER A 80 13.23 -2.41 -11.28
CA SER A 80 12.94 -3.49 -10.33
C SER A 80 11.44 -3.55 -10.01
N ASN A 81 11.01 -4.65 -9.39
CA ASN A 81 9.68 -4.82 -8.83
C ASN A 81 9.74 -4.82 -7.30
N TYR A 82 8.67 -4.31 -6.66
CA TYR A 82 8.47 -4.41 -5.23
C TYR A 82 7.76 -5.71 -4.85
N TYR A 83 8.21 -6.27 -3.74
CA TYR A 83 7.59 -7.44 -3.11
C TYR A 83 7.34 -7.16 -1.64
N THR A 84 6.24 -7.72 -1.11
CA THR A 84 5.95 -7.67 0.32
C THR A 84 6.96 -8.54 1.10
N PRO A 85 7.04 -8.44 2.44
CA PRO A 85 7.93 -9.29 3.24
C PRO A 85 7.76 -10.79 2.94
N ASN A 86 6.54 -11.26 2.72
CA ASN A 86 6.24 -12.65 2.39
C ASN A 86 6.48 -13.02 0.91
N GLY A 87 6.98 -12.09 0.10
CA GLY A 87 7.32 -12.34 -1.30
C GLY A 87 6.16 -12.17 -2.29
N ASN A 88 5.05 -11.58 -1.88
CA ASN A 88 3.94 -11.33 -2.78
C ASN A 88 4.24 -10.12 -3.69
N SER A 89 4.02 -10.29 -5.00
CA SER A 89 4.17 -9.18 -5.95
C SER A 89 3.02 -8.19 -5.80
N ILE A 90 3.36 -6.89 -5.71
CA ILE A 90 2.40 -5.79 -5.69
C ILE A 90 2.00 -5.39 -7.12
N ASN A 91 2.90 -5.58 -8.09
CA ASN A 91 2.75 -5.04 -9.44
C ASN A 91 1.55 -5.64 -10.19
N LYS A 92 0.60 -4.79 -10.59
CA LYS A 92 -0.68 -5.12 -11.27
C LYS A 92 -1.63 -6.00 -10.44
N VAL A 93 -1.32 -6.25 -9.18
CA VAL A 93 -2.13 -7.08 -8.26
C VAL A 93 -2.72 -6.21 -7.16
N GLY A 94 -1.92 -5.29 -6.60
CA GLY A 94 -2.27 -4.51 -5.42
C GLY A 94 -2.22 -5.32 -4.13
N ILE A 95 -2.61 -4.66 -3.05
CA ILE A 95 -2.82 -5.27 -1.73
C ILE A 95 -4.31 -5.48 -1.54
N LYS A 96 -4.73 -6.72 -1.35
CA LYS A 96 -6.11 -7.04 -1.02
C LYS A 96 -6.33 -6.78 0.48
N PRO A 97 -7.37 -6.01 0.87
CA PRO A 97 -7.62 -5.74 2.28
C PRO A 97 -8.03 -7.01 3.05
N ASP A 98 -7.75 -7.04 4.35
CA ASP A 98 -8.19 -8.09 5.27
C ASP A 98 -9.70 -8.00 5.50
N VAL A 99 -10.22 -6.76 5.54
CA VAL A 99 -11.64 -6.46 5.66
C VAL A 99 -12.08 -5.63 4.47
N GLU A 100 -12.79 -6.26 3.53
CA GLU A 100 -13.27 -5.58 2.34
C GLU A 100 -14.51 -4.72 2.65
N VAL A 101 -14.37 -3.39 2.43
CA VAL A 101 -15.46 -2.42 2.61
C VAL A 101 -15.38 -1.38 1.49
N LYS A 102 -16.39 -1.32 0.66
CA LYS A 102 -16.54 -0.25 -0.35
C LYS A 102 -17.15 0.98 0.29
N LEU A 103 -16.70 2.16 -0.13
CA LEU A 103 -17.37 3.40 0.24
C LEU A 103 -18.84 3.34 -0.23
N ALA A 104 -19.78 3.74 0.63
CA ALA A 104 -21.19 3.72 0.30
C ALA A 104 -21.46 4.63 -0.91
N SER A 105 -22.21 4.14 -1.90
CA SER A 105 -22.44 4.83 -3.17
C SER A 105 -23.05 6.23 -3.00
N VAL A 106 -23.81 6.44 -1.95
CA VAL A 106 -24.41 7.75 -1.59
C VAL A 106 -23.35 8.79 -1.22
N LEU A 107 -22.14 8.36 -0.86
CA LEU A 107 -21.03 9.24 -0.45
C LEU A 107 -20.09 9.60 -1.61
N LEU A 108 -20.15 8.89 -2.73
CA LEU A 108 -19.22 9.06 -3.86
C LEU A 108 -19.24 10.45 -4.49
N ASN A 109 -20.35 11.19 -4.36
CA ASN A 109 -20.53 12.52 -4.94
C ASN A 109 -20.68 13.61 -3.86
N LYS A 110 -20.31 13.33 -2.62
CA LYS A 110 -20.28 14.33 -1.55
C LYS A 110 -18.96 15.08 -1.56
N ASP A 111 -19.02 16.40 -1.45
CA ASP A 111 -17.83 17.26 -1.31
C ASP A 111 -17.14 17.06 0.05
N GLU A 112 -17.93 16.79 1.09
CA GLU A 112 -17.45 16.51 2.44
C GLU A 112 -18.20 15.30 3.03
N ILE A 113 -17.45 14.40 3.65
CA ILE A 113 -17.95 13.21 4.36
C ILE A 113 -17.59 13.38 5.84
N THR A 114 -18.57 13.35 6.72
CA THR A 114 -18.29 13.39 8.17
C THR A 114 -17.76 12.02 8.64
N HIS A 115 -17.09 12.01 9.80
CA HIS A 115 -16.57 10.77 10.39
C HIS A 115 -17.68 9.74 10.64
N GLU A 116 -18.86 10.18 11.06
CA GLU A 116 -20.01 9.32 11.35
C GLU A 116 -20.62 8.70 10.08
N GLU A 117 -20.53 9.42 8.96
CA GLU A 117 -21.06 8.95 7.67
C GLU A 117 -20.10 8.01 6.95
N ASP A 118 -18.79 8.13 7.21
CA ASP A 118 -17.76 7.32 6.54
C ASP A 118 -17.81 5.87 7.02
N ASN A 119 -18.49 5.04 6.23
CA ASN A 119 -18.64 3.62 6.54
C ASN A 119 -17.33 2.84 6.52
N GLN A 120 -16.31 3.30 5.80
CA GLN A 120 -14.98 2.66 5.80
C GLN A 120 -14.24 3.01 7.10
N LEU A 121 -14.25 4.30 7.51
CA LEU A 121 -13.69 4.75 8.78
C LEU A 121 -14.39 4.06 9.97
N GLN A 122 -15.72 4.01 9.96
CA GLN A 122 -16.49 3.34 11.03
C GLN A 122 -16.11 1.86 11.13
N LYS A 123 -15.93 1.18 10.00
CA LYS A 123 -15.48 -0.22 10.01
C LYS A 123 -14.05 -0.37 10.55
N ALA A 124 -13.14 0.54 10.20
CA ALA A 124 -11.77 0.54 10.72
C ALA A 124 -11.74 0.76 12.25
N LEU A 125 -12.54 1.70 12.77
CA LEU A 125 -12.68 1.93 14.21
C LEU A 125 -13.18 0.67 14.93
N ASN A 126 -14.23 0.04 14.42
CA ASN A 126 -14.75 -1.21 14.98
C ASN A 126 -13.73 -2.35 15.00
N VAL A 127 -12.78 -2.37 14.05
CA VAL A 127 -11.72 -3.41 13.99
C VAL A 127 -10.67 -3.20 15.09
N ILE A 128 -10.37 -1.96 15.44
CA ILE A 128 -9.35 -1.67 16.47
C ILE A 128 -9.90 -1.65 17.90
N GLU A 129 -11.24 -1.57 18.06
CA GLU A 129 -11.91 -1.59 19.36
C GLU A 129 -12.23 -3.01 19.87
N ASN A 130 -12.19 -4.03 18.99
CA ASN A 130 -12.48 -5.43 19.31
C ASN A 130 -11.21 -6.31 19.26
#